data_47a9f933bb37a4f77c4b9b99933a19b7
#
_entry.id   47a9f933bb37a4f77c4b9b99933a19b7
#
_cell.length_a   1.000
_cell.length_b   1.000
_cell.length_c   1.000
_cell.angle_alpha   90.00
_cell.angle_beta   90.00
_cell.angle_gamma   90.00
#
_symmetry.space_group_name_H-M   'P 1'
#
loop_
_entity.id
_entity.type
_entity.pdbx_description
1 polymer ?
#
loop_
_entity_poly.entity_id
_entity_poly.type
_entity_poly.pdbx_seq_one_letter_code
_entity_poly.pdbx_strand_id
1 'polypeptide(L)'
;HQGYFKDQGIDLHIQYSYGGPELARAFNGGSVHIGEMGLPPFATAYQQGMSARIIGSSVIQQLDHYLAARPDIISIEGLAGRRIGILSGGSCDDYFIRKILATREIDPNGDVELVPLGKDYGKPGLIADRHVDAAFVVEPQLARGEHEGLLRVIDRVADYYPRYQWGIILASQAWLNQKMDLLGRLM
;
A
#
# COMPACT_ATOMS: atom_id res chain seq x y z
N HIS A 1 9.80 21.13 2.01
CA HIS A 1 9.85 22.44 2.69
C HIS A 1 11.28 22.99 2.85
N GLN A 2 12.32 22.21 2.57
CA GLN A 2 13.73 22.67 2.69
C GLN A 2 14.29 23.30 1.41
N GLY A 3 13.49 23.45 0.36
CA GLY A 3 13.87 24.16 -0.86
C GLY A 3 14.65 23.35 -1.89
N TYR A 4 15.01 22.09 -1.62
CA TYR A 4 15.88 21.29 -2.49
C TYR A 4 15.46 21.27 -3.96
N PHE A 5 14.18 21.09 -4.25
CA PHE A 5 13.68 21.08 -5.62
C PHE A 5 13.73 22.47 -6.26
N LYS A 6 13.38 23.51 -5.49
CA LYS A 6 13.41 24.88 -5.94
C LYS A 6 14.83 25.34 -6.29
N ASP A 7 15.83 24.93 -5.51
CA ASP A 7 17.26 25.22 -5.73
C ASP A 7 17.76 24.58 -7.04
N GLN A 8 17.11 23.51 -7.48
CA GLN A 8 17.35 22.85 -8.78
C GLN A 8 16.46 23.40 -9.89
N GLY A 9 15.71 24.48 -9.65
CA GLY A 9 14.78 25.06 -10.63
C GLY A 9 13.57 24.18 -10.92
N ILE A 10 13.19 23.32 -9.97
CA ILE A 10 12.05 22.41 -10.08
C ILE A 10 10.88 22.95 -9.27
N ASP A 11 9.77 23.22 -9.95
CA ASP A 11 8.48 23.50 -9.33
C ASP A 11 7.71 22.18 -9.19
N LEU A 12 7.63 21.68 -7.95
CA LEU A 12 7.07 20.36 -7.63
C LEU A 12 5.64 20.49 -7.12
N HIS A 13 4.69 19.93 -7.86
CA HIS A 13 3.32 19.75 -7.44
C HIS A 13 3.10 18.32 -6.93
N ILE A 14 2.75 18.17 -5.65
CA ILE A 14 2.54 16.87 -5.02
C ILE A 14 1.05 16.55 -4.99
N GLN A 15 0.70 15.38 -5.53
CA GLN A 15 -0.63 14.80 -5.47
C GLN A 15 -0.56 13.48 -4.68
N TYR A 16 -1.49 13.29 -3.74
CA TYR A 16 -1.63 12.04 -3.01
C TYR A 16 -2.69 11.15 -3.66
N SER A 17 -2.43 9.85 -3.65
CA SER A 17 -3.36 8.82 -4.15
C SER A 17 -3.65 7.78 -3.07
N TYR A 18 -4.87 7.28 -3.04
CA TYR A 18 -5.28 6.22 -2.13
C TYR A 18 -4.99 4.83 -2.75
N GLY A 19 -3.69 4.53 -2.85
CA GLY A 19 -3.18 3.25 -3.34
C GLY A 19 -2.74 3.26 -4.81
N GLY A 20 -2.02 2.20 -5.17
CA GLY A 20 -1.42 2.04 -6.49
C GLY A 20 -2.39 2.09 -7.67
N PRO A 21 -3.60 1.51 -7.58
CA PRO A 21 -4.55 1.57 -8.69
C PRO A 21 -5.00 2.99 -9.06
N GLU A 22 -5.16 3.89 -8.07
CA GLU A 22 -5.48 5.29 -8.33
C GLU A 22 -4.31 6.01 -9.00
N LEU A 23 -3.09 5.79 -8.48
CA LEU A 23 -1.88 6.34 -9.08
C LEU A 23 -1.68 5.85 -10.51
N ALA A 24 -1.94 4.56 -10.80
CA ALA A 24 -1.86 4.03 -12.16
C ALA A 24 -2.83 4.73 -13.13
N ARG A 25 -4.04 5.04 -12.68
CA ARG A 25 -4.98 5.83 -13.48
C ARG A 25 -4.47 7.26 -13.74
N ALA A 26 -3.87 7.90 -12.73
CA ALA A 26 -3.27 9.23 -12.87
C ALA A 26 -2.10 9.24 -13.86
N PHE A 27 -1.25 8.21 -13.85
CA PHE A 27 -0.19 8.02 -14.86
C PHE A 27 -0.75 7.85 -16.26
N ASN A 28 -1.74 6.97 -16.45
CA ASN A 28 -2.34 6.72 -17.75
C ASN A 28 -3.10 7.95 -18.28
N GLY A 29 -3.69 8.75 -17.39
CA GLY A 29 -4.34 10.01 -17.72
C GLY A 29 -3.38 11.20 -17.94
N GLY A 30 -2.08 11.01 -17.67
CA GLY A 30 -1.06 12.06 -17.85
C GLY A 30 -1.08 13.17 -16.79
N SER A 31 -1.84 13.03 -15.71
CA SER A 31 -1.90 14.01 -14.61
C SER A 31 -0.74 13.89 -13.64
N VAL A 32 -0.07 12.74 -13.61
CA VAL A 32 1.13 12.46 -12.81
C VAL A 32 2.23 11.94 -13.72
N HIS A 33 3.43 12.48 -13.54
CA HIS A 33 4.59 12.11 -14.36
C HIS A 33 5.61 11.26 -13.60
N ILE A 34 5.74 11.49 -12.30
CA ILE A 34 6.62 10.75 -11.40
C ILE A 34 5.81 10.40 -10.16
N GLY A 35 5.97 9.20 -9.63
CA GLY A 35 5.24 8.78 -8.45
C GLY A 35 5.87 7.59 -7.76
N GLU A 36 5.46 7.36 -6.52
CA GLU A 36 5.84 6.19 -5.75
C GLU A 36 4.66 5.22 -5.67
N MET A 37 4.93 3.95 -5.92
CA MET A 37 3.93 2.89 -5.92
C MET A 37 4.54 1.61 -5.35
N GLY A 38 3.73 0.78 -4.74
CA GLY A 38 4.14 -0.57 -4.36
C GLY A 38 4.27 -1.49 -5.58
N LEU A 39 5.13 -2.50 -5.47
CA LEU A 39 5.44 -3.40 -6.59
C LEU A 39 4.22 -4.21 -7.10
N PRO A 40 3.32 -4.78 -6.27
CA PRO A 40 2.18 -5.54 -6.78
C PRO A 40 1.23 -4.73 -7.66
N PRO A 41 0.73 -3.55 -7.23
CA PRO A 41 -0.13 -2.72 -8.08
C PRO A 41 0.59 -2.23 -9.35
N PHE A 42 1.90 -1.96 -9.29
CA PHE A 42 2.68 -1.62 -10.48
C PHE A 42 2.71 -2.79 -11.47
N ALA A 43 3.02 -4.00 -11.01
CA ALA A 43 3.08 -5.17 -11.89
C ALA A 43 1.73 -5.40 -12.61
N THR A 44 0.62 -5.27 -11.87
CA THR A 44 -0.73 -5.37 -12.44
C THR A 44 -0.98 -4.27 -13.48
N ALA A 45 -0.69 -3.01 -13.13
CA ALA A 45 -0.91 -1.88 -14.04
C ALA A 45 -0.02 -1.97 -15.29
N TYR A 46 1.23 -2.42 -15.14
CA TYR A 46 2.15 -2.62 -16.25
C TYR A 46 1.66 -3.69 -17.23
N GLN A 47 1.16 -4.83 -16.72
CA GLN A 47 0.54 -5.86 -17.53
C GLN A 47 -0.71 -5.37 -18.27
N GLN A 48 -1.41 -4.39 -17.72
CA GLN A 48 -2.58 -3.73 -18.31
C GLN A 48 -2.21 -2.58 -19.27
N GLY A 49 -0.91 -2.40 -19.56
CA GLY A 49 -0.44 -1.44 -20.56
C GLY A 49 0.00 -0.09 -19.98
N MET A 50 0.20 0.04 -18.66
CA MET A 50 0.79 1.26 -18.09
C MET A 50 2.18 1.49 -18.65
N SER A 51 2.38 2.66 -19.30
CA SER A 51 3.65 3.04 -19.91
C SER A 51 4.49 3.85 -18.91
N ALA A 52 5.22 3.16 -18.04
CA ALA A 52 6.10 3.74 -17.04
C ALA A 52 7.39 2.93 -16.89
N ARG A 53 8.42 3.57 -16.33
CA ARG A 53 9.71 2.96 -16.00
C ARG A 53 10.00 3.11 -14.52
N ILE A 54 10.57 2.08 -13.93
CA ILE A 54 11.16 2.17 -12.59
C ILE A 54 12.45 2.97 -12.72
N ILE A 55 12.53 4.09 -12.00
CA ILE A 55 13.69 4.99 -12.00
C ILE A 55 14.42 4.98 -10.66
N GLY A 56 13.83 4.41 -9.63
CA GLY A 56 14.43 4.35 -8.31
C GLY A 56 13.64 3.46 -7.35
N SER A 57 14.13 3.40 -6.13
CA SER A 57 13.57 2.64 -5.03
C SER A 57 13.49 3.54 -3.80
N SER A 58 12.37 3.52 -3.09
CA SER A 58 12.21 4.29 -1.86
C SER A 58 12.42 3.42 -0.61
N VAL A 59 11.98 2.17 -0.63
CA VAL A 59 12.07 1.26 0.51
C VAL A 59 12.45 -0.15 0.04
N ILE A 60 13.57 -0.68 0.57
CA ILE A 60 14.13 -2.01 0.21
C ILE A 60 14.11 -2.96 1.41
N GLN A 61 13.51 -2.59 2.54
CA GLN A 61 13.64 -3.35 3.78
C GLN A 61 12.34 -4.03 4.21
N GLN A 62 12.46 -4.71 5.34
CA GLN A 62 11.40 -5.43 6.01
C GLN A 62 10.10 -4.60 6.11
N LEU A 63 9.01 -5.18 5.72
CA LEU A 63 7.72 -4.51 5.74
C LEU A 63 7.17 -4.44 7.16
N ASP A 64 7.00 -3.23 7.67
CA ASP A 64 6.34 -2.96 8.95
C ASP A 64 4.81 -2.92 8.79
N HIS A 65 4.27 -3.95 8.12
CA HIS A 65 2.83 -4.16 7.96
C HIS A 65 2.39 -5.32 8.82
N TYR A 66 1.59 -5.00 9.82
CA TYR A 66 1.04 -5.95 10.77
C TYR A 66 -0.42 -6.18 10.47
N LEU A 67 -0.82 -7.44 10.32
CA LEU A 67 -2.23 -7.79 10.29
C LEU A 67 -2.76 -7.76 11.71
N ALA A 68 -3.53 -6.74 12.02
CA ALA A 68 -4.13 -6.54 13.32
C ALA A 68 -5.64 -6.82 13.26
N ALA A 69 -6.17 -7.38 14.32
CA ALA A 69 -7.58 -7.73 14.46
C ALA A 69 -8.13 -7.29 15.80
N ARG A 70 -9.45 -7.37 15.97
CA ARG A 70 -10.07 -7.21 17.27
C ARG A 70 -9.45 -8.16 18.30
N PRO A 71 -9.41 -7.79 19.60
CA PRO A 71 -8.74 -8.57 20.64
C PRO A 71 -9.27 -10.00 20.80
N ASP A 72 -10.52 -10.26 20.41
CA ASP A 72 -11.15 -11.58 20.47
C ASP A 72 -10.74 -12.51 19.29
N ILE A 73 -10.13 -11.98 18.25
CA ILE A 73 -9.62 -12.73 17.10
C ILE A 73 -8.12 -12.97 17.32
N ILE A 74 -7.72 -14.20 17.53
CA ILE A 74 -6.37 -14.54 17.99
C ILE A 74 -5.47 -15.17 16.90
N SER A 75 -6.04 -15.50 15.74
CA SER A 75 -5.32 -16.13 14.63
C SER A 75 -5.95 -15.79 13.29
N ILE A 76 -5.28 -16.14 12.20
CA ILE A 76 -5.76 -15.95 10.82
C ILE A 76 -7.01 -16.79 10.55
N GLU A 77 -7.08 -18.00 11.10
CA GLU A 77 -8.23 -18.89 10.93
C GLU A 77 -9.52 -18.27 11.51
N GLY A 78 -9.38 -17.42 12.53
CA GLY A 78 -10.48 -16.65 13.11
C GLY A 78 -11.05 -15.57 12.20
N LEU A 79 -10.43 -15.31 11.03
CA LEU A 79 -10.91 -14.35 10.04
C LEU A 79 -11.98 -14.92 9.10
N ALA A 80 -12.23 -16.22 9.10
CA ALA A 80 -13.32 -16.81 8.32
C ALA A 80 -14.67 -16.18 8.69
N GLY A 81 -15.45 -15.75 7.70
CA GLY A 81 -16.71 -15.03 7.86
C GLY A 81 -16.57 -13.57 8.32
N ARG A 82 -15.37 -12.99 8.31
CA ARG A 82 -15.10 -11.65 8.84
C ARG A 82 -14.82 -10.63 7.75
N ARG A 83 -14.91 -9.35 8.15
CA ARG A 83 -14.58 -8.19 7.31
C ARG A 83 -13.14 -7.77 7.54
N ILE A 84 -12.37 -7.72 6.47
CA ILE A 84 -10.96 -7.33 6.50
C ILE A 84 -10.78 -6.05 5.72
N GLY A 85 -10.29 -5.01 6.39
CA GLY A 85 -10.02 -3.72 5.77
C GLY A 85 -8.78 -3.73 4.88
N ILE A 86 -8.91 -3.23 3.66
CA ILE A 86 -7.82 -3.00 2.71
C ILE A 86 -7.83 -1.54 2.26
N LEU A 87 -6.70 -1.02 1.78
CA LEU A 87 -6.66 0.35 1.27
C LEU A 87 -7.60 0.51 0.06
N SER A 88 -7.46 -0.36 -0.93
CA SER A 88 -8.34 -0.46 -2.10
C SER A 88 -8.13 -1.80 -2.80
N GLY A 89 -9.08 -2.23 -3.61
CA GLY A 89 -8.90 -3.41 -4.46
C GLY A 89 -7.70 -3.25 -5.40
N GLY A 90 -6.82 -4.25 -5.44
CA GLY A 90 -5.56 -4.22 -6.19
C GLY A 90 -4.42 -3.45 -5.52
N SER A 91 -4.59 -2.96 -4.29
CA SER A 91 -3.49 -2.38 -3.50
C SER A 91 -2.52 -3.45 -3.00
N CYS A 92 -1.44 -3.02 -2.35
CA CYS A 92 -0.50 -3.95 -1.74
C CYS A 92 -1.16 -4.80 -0.65
N ASP A 93 -2.00 -4.19 0.16
CA ASP A 93 -2.69 -4.90 1.26
C ASP A 93 -3.65 -5.95 0.71
N ASP A 94 -4.40 -5.64 -0.36
CA ASP A 94 -5.25 -6.61 -1.04
C ASP A 94 -4.42 -7.81 -1.56
N TYR A 95 -3.26 -7.52 -2.13
CA TYR A 95 -2.35 -8.59 -2.56
C TYR A 95 -1.86 -9.44 -1.37
N PHE A 96 -1.39 -8.81 -0.29
CA PHE A 96 -0.84 -9.54 0.85
C PHE A 96 -1.89 -10.33 1.60
N ILE A 97 -3.06 -9.74 1.88
CA ILE A 97 -4.11 -10.46 2.61
C ILE A 97 -4.56 -11.70 1.85
N ARG A 98 -4.75 -11.61 0.52
CA ARG A 98 -5.10 -12.76 -0.30
C ARG A 98 -4.04 -13.86 -0.25
N LYS A 99 -2.76 -13.49 -0.24
CA LYS A 99 -1.66 -14.46 -0.11
C LYS A 99 -1.62 -15.10 1.27
N ILE A 100 -1.78 -14.31 2.33
CA ILE A 100 -1.79 -14.81 3.71
C ILE A 100 -2.95 -15.77 3.93
N LEU A 101 -4.17 -15.39 3.54
CA LEU A 101 -5.36 -16.25 3.66
C LEU A 101 -5.19 -17.56 2.90
N ALA A 102 -4.64 -17.52 1.69
CA ALA A 102 -4.39 -18.71 0.89
C ALA A 102 -3.41 -19.70 1.55
N THR A 103 -2.49 -19.24 2.42
CA THR A 103 -1.60 -20.14 3.18
C THR A 103 -2.32 -20.91 4.28
N ARG A 104 -3.56 -20.55 4.58
CA ARG A 104 -4.44 -21.16 5.59
C ARG A 104 -5.70 -21.77 4.96
N GLU A 105 -5.68 -22.00 3.64
CA GLU A 105 -6.80 -22.58 2.89
C GLU A 105 -8.11 -21.78 3.05
N ILE A 106 -8.03 -20.46 3.32
CA ILE A 106 -9.17 -19.55 3.38
C ILE A 106 -9.31 -18.88 2.01
N ASP A 107 -10.46 -19.01 1.37
CA ASP A 107 -10.74 -18.36 0.08
C ASP A 107 -10.99 -16.85 0.30
N PRO A 108 -10.12 -15.96 -0.21
CA PRO A 108 -10.30 -14.52 -0.05
C PRO A 108 -11.52 -13.95 -0.78
N ASN A 109 -12.20 -14.74 -1.62
CA ASN A 109 -13.38 -14.30 -2.35
C ASN A 109 -14.69 -14.90 -1.81
N GLY A 110 -14.60 -15.98 -1.03
CA GLY A 110 -15.78 -16.70 -0.52
C GLY A 110 -15.87 -16.72 1.01
N ASP A 111 -14.73 -16.80 1.68
CA ASP A 111 -14.70 -17.02 3.13
C ASP A 111 -14.53 -15.72 3.94
N VAL A 112 -14.21 -14.59 3.31
CA VAL A 112 -14.04 -13.28 3.97
C VAL A 112 -14.63 -12.16 3.10
N GLU A 113 -14.90 -11.01 3.72
CA GLU A 113 -15.27 -9.79 3.02
C GLU A 113 -14.10 -8.79 3.05
N LEU A 114 -13.52 -8.46 1.88
CA LEU A 114 -12.49 -7.42 1.77
C LEU A 114 -13.14 -6.05 1.59
N VAL A 115 -12.95 -5.17 2.57
CA VAL A 115 -13.60 -3.85 2.65
C VAL A 115 -12.60 -2.74 2.29
N PRO A 116 -12.79 -2.01 1.17
CA PRO A 116 -11.96 -0.86 0.84
C PRO A 116 -12.18 0.29 1.82
N LEU A 117 -11.11 0.74 2.49
CA LEU A 117 -11.16 1.82 3.50
C LEU A 117 -10.76 3.18 2.94
N GLY A 118 -10.04 3.24 1.81
CA GLY A 118 -9.64 4.49 1.16
C GLY A 118 -8.91 5.44 2.13
N LYS A 119 -9.41 6.66 2.28
CA LYS A 119 -8.85 7.70 3.16
C LYS A 119 -8.87 7.35 4.65
N ASP A 120 -9.67 6.38 5.05
CA ASP A 120 -9.80 5.96 6.45
C ASP A 120 -8.88 4.80 6.80
N TYR A 121 -8.11 4.30 5.81
CA TYR A 121 -7.13 3.25 6.01
C TYR A 121 -6.12 3.57 7.12
N GLY A 122 -5.74 2.55 7.90
CA GLY A 122 -4.76 2.68 8.98
C GLY A 122 -5.29 3.25 10.30
N LYS A 123 -6.60 3.54 10.42
CA LYS A 123 -7.21 4.03 11.65
C LYS A 123 -7.60 2.86 12.57
N PRO A 124 -6.96 2.69 13.76
CA PRO A 124 -7.32 1.62 14.71
C PRO A 124 -8.79 1.63 15.13
N GLY A 125 -9.40 2.82 15.18
CA GLY A 125 -10.82 2.98 15.51
C GLY A 125 -11.78 2.22 14.61
N LEU A 126 -11.42 1.96 13.35
CA LEU A 126 -12.26 1.17 12.45
C LEU A 126 -12.42 -0.29 12.91
N ILE A 127 -11.40 -0.83 13.57
CA ILE A 127 -11.44 -2.16 14.20
C ILE A 127 -12.24 -2.08 15.50
N ALA A 128 -11.97 -1.08 16.33
CA ALA A 128 -12.67 -0.87 17.61
C ALA A 128 -14.19 -0.67 17.41
N ASP A 129 -14.57 0.15 16.44
CA ASP A 129 -15.96 0.47 16.11
C ASP A 129 -16.66 -0.64 15.29
N ARG A 130 -15.94 -1.75 15.03
CA ARG A 130 -16.45 -2.90 14.27
C ARG A 130 -16.86 -2.57 12.84
N HIS A 131 -16.27 -1.55 12.23
CA HIS A 131 -16.39 -1.33 10.78
C HIS A 131 -15.76 -2.47 10.00
N VAL A 132 -14.59 -2.91 10.47
CA VAL A 132 -13.91 -4.13 10.02
C VAL A 132 -13.46 -4.94 11.24
N ASP A 133 -13.21 -6.21 11.05
CA ASP A 133 -12.78 -7.11 12.11
C ASP A 133 -11.25 -7.21 12.19
N ALA A 134 -10.57 -6.95 11.07
CA ALA A 134 -9.11 -6.89 10.95
C ALA A 134 -8.70 -5.92 9.84
N ALA A 135 -7.46 -5.43 9.88
CA ALA A 135 -6.84 -4.64 8.82
C ALA A 135 -5.31 -4.65 8.97
N PHE A 136 -4.59 -4.28 7.91
CA PHE A 136 -3.17 -3.95 8.08
C PHE A 136 -3.03 -2.61 8.78
N VAL A 137 -2.15 -2.57 9.76
CA VAL A 137 -1.81 -1.38 10.55
C VAL A 137 -0.29 -1.24 10.57
N VAL A 138 0.18 0.00 10.54
CA VAL A 138 1.60 0.35 10.60
C VAL A 138 1.87 1.22 11.83
N GLU A 139 3.14 1.34 12.20
CA GLU A 139 3.53 2.27 13.25
C GLU A 139 3.35 3.74 12.81
N PRO A 140 3.03 4.67 13.71
CA PRO A 140 2.81 4.51 15.16
C PRO A 140 1.38 4.10 15.56
N GLN A 141 0.49 3.91 14.59
CA GLN A 141 -0.93 3.58 14.84
C GLN A 141 -1.10 2.21 15.51
N LEU A 142 -0.21 1.26 15.19
CA LEU A 142 -0.20 -0.06 15.82
C LEU A 142 0.02 0.06 17.33
N ALA A 143 1.14 0.66 17.74
CA ALA A 143 1.50 0.82 19.14
C ALA A 143 0.39 1.53 19.94
N ARG A 144 -0.24 2.54 19.33
CA ARG A 144 -1.37 3.23 19.95
C ARG A 144 -2.56 2.30 20.13
N GLY A 145 -2.96 1.56 19.09
CA GLY A 145 -4.12 0.67 19.14
C GLY A 145 -3.93 -0.48 20.13
N GLU A 146 -2.71 -1.03 20.24
CA GLU A 146 -2.38 -2.05 21.25
C GLU A 146 -2.40 -1.47 22.67
N HIS A 147 -1.81 -0.28 22.88
CA HIS A 147 -1.82 0.39 24.18
C HIS A 147 -3.25 0.68 24.67
N GLU A 148 -4.13 1.10 23.80
CA GLU A 148 -5.54 1.36 24.09
C GLU A 148 -6.40 0.08 24.15
N GLY A 149 -5.82 -1.11 23.88
CA GLY A 149 -6.53 -2.40 23.87
C GLY A 149 -7.57 -2.55 22.75
N LEU A 150 -7.44 -1.75 21.68
CA LEU A 150 -8.40 -1.72 20.57
C LEU A 150 -8.19 -2.86 19.56
N LEU A 151 -6.96 -3.34 19.46
CA LEU A 151 -6.55 -4.36 18.51
C LEU A 151 -5.39 -5.17 19.05
N ARG A 152 -5.09 -6.27 18.37
CA ARG A 152 -3.90 -7.10 18.57
C ARG A 152 -3.32 -7.53 17.23
N VAL A 153 -2.02 -7.72 17.17
CA VAL A 153 -1.37 -8.33 16.01
C VAL A 153 -1.69 -9.83 15.98
N ILE A 154 -2.11 -10.32 14.82
CA ILE A 154 -2.35 -11.75 14.58
C ILE A 154 -1.40 -12.32 13.53
N ASP A 155 -0.77 -11.46 12.71
CA ASP A 155 0.23 -11.88 11.73
C ASP A 155 1.07 -10.68 11.22
N ARG A 156 2.16 -10.97 10.50
CA ARG A 156 3.09 -9.98 9.97
C ARG A 156 3.46 -10.30 8.53
N VAL A 157 3.38 -9.30 7.65
CA VAL A 157 3.79 -9.46 6.24
C VAL A 157 5.27 -9.84 6.11
N ALA A 158 6.12 -9.34 7.01
CA ALA A 158 7.55 -9.63 7.03
C ALA A 158 7.88 -11.13 7.20
N ASP A 159 7.00 -11.90 7.84
CA ASP A 159 7.21 -13.33 8.06
C ASP A 159 7.07 -14.16 6.76
N TYR A 160 6.30 -13.63 5.78
CA TYR A 160 6.14 -14.21 4.44
C TYR A 160 7.13 -13.63 3.44
N TYR A 161 7.50 -12.36 3.63
CA TYR A 161 8.34 -11.60 2.70
C TYR A 161 9.45 -10.87 3.46
N PRO A 162 10.47 -11.60 3.97
CA PRO A 162 11.54 -11.03 4.79
C PRO A 162 12.43 -10.04 4.02
N ARG A 163 12.44 -10.14 2.70
CA ARG A 163 13.08 -9.17 1.78
C ARG A 163 12.12 -8.84 0.68
N TYR A 164 11.61 -7.63 0.68
CA TYR A 164 10.63 -7.19 -0.29
C TYR A 164 10.90 -5.76 -0.75
N GLN A 165 10.85 -5.55 -2.06
CA GLN A 165 10.88 -4.22 -2.64
C GLN A 165 9.50 -3.58 -2.49
N TRP A 166 9.31 -2.79 -1.45
CA TRP A 166 8.02 -2.16 -1.17
C TRP A 166 7.72 -1.01 -2.10
N GLY A 167 8.51 0.07 -2.00
CA GLY A 167 8.30 1.31 -2.73
C GLY A 167 9.21 1.40 -3.94
N ILE A 168 8.63 1.58 -5.10
CA ILE A 168 9.34 1.88 -6.35
C ILE A 168 8.98 3.28 -6.83
N ILE A 169 9.98 4.02 -7.28
CA ILE A 169 9.80 5.32 -7.90
C ILE A 169 9.67 5.10 -9.40
N LEU A 170 8.61 5.64 -9.97
CA LEU A 170 8.22 5.49 -11.36
C LEU A 170 8.25 6.82 -12.08
N ALA A 171 8.56 6.79 -13.37
CA ALA A 171 8.33 7.91 -14.28
C ALA A 171 7.58 7.43 -15.53
N SER A 172 6.67 8.27 -16.05
CA SER A 172 5.96 7.95 -17.29
C SER A 172 6.94 7.98 -18.47
N GLN A 173 6.80 7.04 -19.41
CA GLN A 173 7.67 6.96 -20.58
C GLN A 173 7.60 8.23 -21.43
N ALA A 174 6.40 8.81 -21.56
CA ALA A 174 6.22 10.04 -22.31
C ALA A 174 7.01 11.22 -21.71
N TRP A 175 6.99 11.34 -20.37
CA TRP A 175 7.73 12.37 -19.66
C TRP A 175 9.25 12.15 -19.77
N LEU A 176 9.71 10.91 -19.61
CA LEU A 176 11.14 10.57 -19.76
C LEU A 176 11.69 10.94 -21.13
N ASN A 177 10.92 10.70 -22.20
CA ASN A 177 11.34 11.04 -23.57
C ASN A 177 11.55 12.53 -23.78
N GLN A 178 10.92 13.39 -22.95
CA GLN A 178 10.94 14.84 -23.11
C GLN A 178 11.79 15.58 -22.07
N LYS A 179 12.03 14.97 -20.90
CA LYS A 179 12.55 15.63 -19.71
C LYS A 179 13.67 14.85 -19.01
N MET A 180 14.49 14.15 -19.77
CA MET A 180 15.59 13.32 -19.22
C MET A 180 16.62 14.16 -18.45
N ASP A 181 16.88 15.39 -18.87
CA ASP A 181 17.73 16.36 -18.18
C ASP A 181 17.17 16.76 -16.82
N LEU A 182 15.84 16.88 -16.72
CA LEU A 182 15.17 17.18 -15.46
C LEU A 182 15.24 15.99 -14.48
N LEU A 183 15.21 14.77 -15.00
CA LEU A 183 15.39 13.58 -14.17
C LEU A 183 16.74 13.59 -13.45
N GLY A 184 17.83 13.95 -14.14
CA GLY A 184 19.16 14.03 -13.52
C GLY A 184 19.27 15.06 -12.39
N ARG A 185 18.42 16.10 -12.40
CA ARG A 185 18.35 17.10 -11.31
C ARG A 185 17.42 16.67 -10.17
N LEU A 186 16.52 15.76 -10.43
CA LEU A 186 15.55 15.24 -9.46
C LEU A 186 16.16 14.14 -8.58
N MET A 187 17.04 13.29 -9.16
CA MET A 187 17.71 12.16 -8.51
C MET A 187 18.95 12.59 -7.75
#